data_3368b62d5ebefe41b9c8a7597638f0bb
#
_entry.id   3368b62d5ebefe41b9c8a7597638f0bb
#
_cell.length_a   1.000
_cell.length_b   1.000
_cell.length_c   1.000
_cell.angle_alpha   90.00
_cell.angle_beta   90.00
_cell.angle_gamma   90.00
#
_symmetry.space_group_name_H-M   'P 1'
#
loop_
_entity.id
_entity.type
_entity.pdbx_description
1 polymer ?
#
loop_
_entity_poly.entity_id
_entity_poly.type
_entity_poly.pdbx_seq_one_letter_code
_entity_poly.pdbx_strand_id
1 'polypeptide(L)'
;MMRVLGLASATWVVLCSATAMAALPPQYQRLAELRAILDDSRVVGAFSRPIDKIERIAEDLYRLTAGPCTMDVAIKDNPSRVNVVGPRSFFIDPAQMACK
;
A
#
# COMPACT_ATOMS: atom_id res chain seq x y z
N MET A 1 53.75 -25.60 -18.49
CA MET A 1 53.36 -25.37 -18.36
C MET A 1 52.31 -25.10 -17.94
N MET A 2 51.83 -24.74 -17.51
CA MET A 2 51.00 -24.41 -17.19
C MET A 2 50.23 -24.01 -16.80
N ARG A 3 49.68 -23.67 -16.51
CA ARG A 3 48.97 -23.25 -16.18
C ARG A 3 48.18 -22.99 -15.68
N VAL A 4 47.61 -22.60 -15.31
CA VAL A 4 46.90 -22.24 -14.73
C VAL A 4 46.16 -21.79 -14.50
N LEU A 5 45.70 -21.62 -14.27
CA LEU A 5 44.95 -21.24 -14.00
C LEU A 5 44.10 -20.70 -13.55
N GLY A 6 43.73 -20.25 -13.37
CA GLY A 6 43.01 -19.60 -13.07
C GLY A 6 42.08 -19.61 -12.50
N LEU A 7 41.84 -19.50 -12.02
CA LEU A 7 41.00 -19.48 -11.48
C LEU A 7 40.22 -18.74 -11.16
N ALA A 8 39.82 -18.23 -11.27
CA ALA A 8 38.96 -17.50 -11.35
C ALA A 8 37.97 -17.65 -10.55
N SER A 9 38.09 -17.42 -9.63
CA SER A 9 37.18 -17.58 -8.85
C SER A 9 36.21 -16.68 -8.89
N ALA A 10 35.34 -16.82 -9.33
CA ALA A 10 34.35 -16.05 -9.43
C ALA A 10 33.69 -15.93 -8.26
N THR A 11 33.92 -15.06 -7.59
CA THR A 11 33.29 -14.94 -6.53
C THR A 11 32.10 -14.25 -6.71
N TRP A 12 31.09 -14.69 -6.58
CA TRP A 12 29.93 -14.16 -6.78
C TRP A 12 29.38 -13.66 -5.62
N VAL A 13 29.36 -12.56 -5.32
CA VAL A 13 28.77 -12.03 -4.25
C VAL A 13 27.42 -11.79 -4.56
N VAL A 14 26.61 -12.44 -4.04
CA VAL A 14 25.33 -12.22 -4.34
C VAL A 14 24.79 -11.45 -3.26
N LEU A 15 24.58 -10.34 -3.42
CA LEU A 15 24.03 -9.60 -2.50
C LEU A 15 22.65 -9.65 -2.51
N CYS A 16 22.08 -10.42 -1.83
CA CYS A 16 20.73 -10.47 -1.79
C CYS A 16 20.33 -9.43 -0.95
N SER A 17 19.82 -8.49 -1.30
CA SER A 17 19.52 -7.52 -0.51
C SER A 17 18.39 -7.78 0.28
N ALA A 18 18.57 -8.01 1.41
CA ALA A 18 17.54 -8.21 2.30
C ALA A 18 16.73 -7.01 2.53
N THR A 19 17.19 -5.92 2.03
CA THR A 19 16.40 -4.75 2.27
C THR A 19 15.10 -4.78 1.60
N ALA A 20 14.92 -5.71 0.74
CA ALA A 20 13.67 -5.75 0.05
C ALA A 20 12.52 -5.98 0.97
N MET A 21 12.78 -6.30 2.20
CA MET A 21 11.70 -6.60 3.03
C MET A 21 11.10 -5.41 3.67
N ALA A 22 11.69 -4.29 3.53
CA ALA A 22 11.26 -3.15 4.31
C ALA A 22 9.91 -2.57 3.90
N ALA A 23 9.54 -2.66 2.67
CA ALA A 23 8.29 -2.08 2.22
C ALA A 23 7.84 -2.77 0.94
N LEU A 24 6.57 -2.67 0.65
CA LEU A 24 6.05 -3.16 -0.60
C LEU A 24 6.38 -2.18 -1.72
N PRO A 25 6.58 -2.67 -2.94
CA PRO A 25 6.63 -1.77 -4.09
C PRO A 25 5.37 -0.92 -4.16
N PRO A 26 5.45 0.26 -4.74
CA PRO A 26 4.32 1.21 -4.72
C PRO A 26 3.00 0.64 -5.23
N GLN A 27 3.03 -0.16 -6.28
CA GLN A 27 1.78 -0.69 -6.80
C GLN A 27 1.13 -1.69 -5.84
N TYR A 28 1.94 -2.43 -5.11
CA TYR A 28 1.39 -3.38 -4.14
C TYR A 28 0.94 -2.70 -2.87
N GLN A 29 1.63 -1.65 -2.47
CA GLN A 29 1.20 -0.84 -1.34
C GLN A 29 -0.16 -0.20 -1.65
N ARG A 30 -0.32 0.34 -2.85
CA ARG A 30 -1.58 0.96 -3.24
C ARG A 30 -2.70 -0.06 -3.31
N LEU A 31 -2.40 -1.25 -3.81
CA LEU A 31 -3.39 -2.31 -3.85
C LEU A 31 -3.83 -2.71 -2.44
N ALA A 32 -2.90 -2.77 -1.52
CA ALA A 32 -3.25 -3.10 -0.13
C ALA A 32 -4.16 -2.04 0.47
N GLU A 33 -3.90 -0.78 0.16
CA GLU A 33 -4.74 0.32 0.64
C GLU A 33 -6.14 0.24 0.04
N LEU A 34 -6.24 0.00 -1.25
CA LEU A 34 -7.54 -0.11 -1.90
C LEU A 34 -8.34 -1.29 -1.36
N ARG A 35 -7.69 -2.40 -1.13
CA ARG A 35 -8.38 -3.57 -0.56
C ARG A 35 -8.87 -3.28 0.84
N ALA A 36 -8.07 -2.61 1.65
CA ALA A 36 -8.49 -2.27 3.00
C ALA A 36 -9.71 -1.35 2.99
N ILE A 37 -9.75 -0.41 2.06
CA ILE A 37 -10.88 0.49 1.93
C ILE A 37 -12.14 -0.29 1.55
N LEU A 38 -12.03 -1.15 0.54
CA LEU A 38 -13.20 -1.87 0.05
C LEU A 38 -13.69 -2.96 1.01
N ASP A 39 -12.81 -3.45 1.86
CA ASP A 39 -13.19 -4.45 2.84
C ASP A 39 -13.74 -3.86 4.12
N ASP A 40 -13.68 -2.56 4.28
CA ASP A 40 -14.12 -1.92 5.51
C ASP A 40 -15.63 -1.67 5.47
N SER A 41 -16.34 -2.27 6.41
CA SER A 41 -17.78 -2.14 6.44
C SER A 41 -18.25 -0.72 6.74
N ARG A 42 -17.43 0.07 7.40
CA ARG A 42 -17.80 1.47 7.66
C ARG A 42 -17.81 2.27 6.36
N VAL A 43 -16.96 1.89 5.41
CA VAL A 43 -16.89 2.56 4.12
C VAL A 43 -18.03 2.06 3.23
N VAL A 44 -18.06 0.76 2.99
CA VAL A 44 -19.00 0.20 2.04
C VAL A 44 -20.43 0.36 2.53
N GLY A 45 -20.63 0.18 3.83
CA GLY A 45 -21.97 0.30 4.42
C GLY A 45 -22.50 1.72 4.47
N ALA A 46 -21.64 2.71 4.33
CA ALA A 46 -22.10 4.10 4.34
C ALA A 46 -22.78 4.51 3.04
N PHE A 47 -22.48 3.81 1.95
CA PHE A 47 -23.08 4.15 0.67
C PHE A 47 -24.37 3.39 0.45
N SER A 48 -25.40 4.09 0.04
CA SER A 48 -26.68 3.45 -0.27
C SER A 48 -26.77 3.06 -1.74
N ARG A 49 -25.74 3.30 -2.49
CA ARG A 49 -25.69 2.98 -3.92
C ARG A 49 -24.30 2.49 -4.25
N PRO A 50 -24.12 1.87 -5.42
CA PRO A 50 -22.82 1.35 -5.79
C PRO A 50 -21.76 2.46 -5.88
N ILE A 51 -20.56 2.11 -5.49
CA ILE A 51 -19.46 3.03 -5.61
C ILE A 51 -19.04 3.07 -7.07
N ASP A 52 -19.01 4.26 -7.64
CA ASP A 52 -18.69 4.43 -9.05
C ASP A 52 -17.21 4.57 -9.29
N LYS A 53 -16.51 5.18 -8.36
CA LYS A 53 -15.13 5.52 -8.60
C LYS A 53 -14.36 5.64 -7.30
N ILE A 54 -13.12 5.22 -7.32
CA ILE A 54 -12.18 5.42 -6.22
C ILE A 54 -10.95 6.05 -6.82
N GLU A 55 -10.54 7.19 -6.29
CA GLU A 55 -9.37 7.86 -6.81
C GLU A 55 -8.46 8.32 -5.69
N ARG A 56 -7.17 8.28 -5.93
CA ARG A 56 -6.19 8.79 -4.98
C ARG A 56 -6.03 10.25 -5.27
N ILE A 57 -6.47 11.10 -4.38
CA ILE A 57 -6.45 12.54 -4.60
C ILE A 57 -5.23 13.23 -3.99
N ALA A 58 -4.57 12.54 -3.08
CA ALA A 58 -3.35 13.03 -2.48
C ALA A 58 -2.66 11.85 -1.83
N GLU A 59 -1.47 12.05 -1.33
CA GLU A 59 -0.79 11.00 -0.63
C GLU A 59 -1.61 10.60 0.60
N ASP A 60 -1.80 9.32 0.77
CA ASP A 60 -2.56 8.77 1.88
C ASP A 60 -4.01 9.26 1.95
N LEU A 61 -4.58 9.63 0.83
CA LEU A 61 -5.95 10.12 0.80
C LEU A 61 -6.66 9.67 -0.48
N TYR A 62 -7.75 8.96 -0.30
CA TYR A 62 -8.57 8.48 -1.40
C TYR A 62 -9.96 9.07 -1.33
N ARG A 63 -10.56 9.25 -2.48
CA ARG A 63 -11.94 9.73 -2.56
C ARG A 63 -12.79 8.72 -3.29
N LEU A 64 -13.88 8.32 -2.66
CA LEU A 64 -14.83 7.41 -3.25
C LEU A 64 -16.04 8.24 -3.68
N THR A 65 -16.56 7.94 -4.85
CA THR A 65 -17.71 8.65 -5.40
C THR A 65 -18.80 7.65 -5.76
N ALA A 66 -20.00 7.97 -5.37
CA ALA A 66 -21.17 7.16 -5.70
C ALA A 66 -22.33 8.12 -5.99
N GLY A 67 -22.55 8.42 -7.27
CA GLY A 67 -23.53 9.40 -7.69
C GLY A 67 -23.18 10.77 -7.13
N PRO A 68 -24.10 11.41 -6.40
CA PRO A 68 -23.83 12.75 -5.86
C PRO A 68 -23.05 12.71 -4.54
N CYS A 69 -22.70 11.55 -4.06
CA CYS A 69 -22.08 11.39 -2.75
C CYS A 69 -20.59 11.10 -2.86
N THR A 70 -19.82 11.69 -1.98
CA THR A 70 -18.39 11.41 -1.91
C THR A 70 -17.98 11.15 -0.47
N MET A 71 -16.93 10.36 -0.31
CA MET A 71 -16.35 10.09 0.98
C MET A 71 -14.83 10.05 0.83
N ASP A 72 -14.14 10.80 1.66
CA ASP A 72 -12.68 10.78 1.68
C ASP A 72 -12.22 9.78 2.73
N VAL A 73 -11.24 8.98 2.38
CA VAL A 73 -10.71 7.96 3.27
C VAL A 73 -9.21 8.18 3.40
N ALA A 74 -8.76 8.45 4.60
CA ALA A 74 -7.34 8.67 4.85
C ALA A 74 -6.68 7.36 5.25
N ILE A 75 -5.42 7.23 4.87
CA ILE A 75 -4.60 6.10 5.28
C ILE A 75 -3.69 6.60 6.39
N LYS A 76 -3.77 5.99 7.54
CA LYS A 76 -3.01 6.42 8.70
C LYS A 76 -2.12 5.31 9.20
N ASP A 77 -0.94 5.67 9.65
CA ASP A 77 -0.03 4.69 10.18
C ASP A 77 -0.52 4.16 11.52
N ASN A 78 -0.32 2.87 11.72
CA ASN A 78 -0.66 2.26 12.97
C ASN A 78 0.42 2.67 13.98
N PRO A 79 0.07 3.44 15.01
CA PRO A 79 1.08 4.01 15.91
C PRO A 79 1.88 2.97 16.66
N SER A 80 1.34 1.80 16.88
CA SER A 80 2.06 0.78 17.60
C SER A 80 3.05 0.04 16.73
N ARG A 81 3.09 0.34 15.44
CA ARG A 81 3.96 -0.36 14.53
C ARG A 81 4.79 0.53 13.64
N VAL A 82 4.92 1.76 13.99
CA VAL A 82 5.62 2.73 13.16
C VAL A 82 7.08 2.35 12.91
N ASN A 83 7.74 1.79 13.90
CA ASN A 83 9.15 1.45 13.77
C ASN A 83 9.42 -0.01 13.47
N VAL A 84 8.42 -0.75 13.05
CA VAL A 84 8.60 -2.16 12.75
C VAL A 84 9.03 -2.31 11.31
N VAL A 85 10.03 -3.12 11.08
CA VAL A 85 10.50 -3.38 9.73
C VAL A 85 9.47 -4.25 9.00
N GLY A 86 9.28 -3.99 7.74
CA GLY A 86 8.37 -4.78 6.91
C GLY A 86 7.38 -3.90 6.19
N PRO A 87 6.35 -4.49 5.62
CA PRO A 87 5.31 -3.71 4.96
C PRO A 87 4.67 -2.74 5.93
N ARG A 88 4.22 -1.63 5.41
CA ARG A 88 3.59 -0.59 6.20
C ARG A 88 2.37 -1.15 6.92
N SER A 89 2.28 -0.90 8.21
CA SER A 89 1.08 -1.23 8.96
C SER A 89 0.23 0.02 9.05
N PHE A 90 -0.98 -0.06 8.60
CA PHE A 90 -1.85 1.10 8.51
C PHE A 90 -3.29 0.74 8.84
N PHE A 91 -4.09 1.77 9.07
CA PHE A 91 -5.53 1.61 9.16
C PHE A 91 -6.19 2.70 8.33
N ILE A 92 -7.43 2.51 7.99
CA ILE A 92 -8.14 3.51 7.23
C ILE A 92 -9.03 4.32 8.14
N ASP A 93 -9.16 5.58 7.80
CA ASP A 93 -9.93 6.53 8.60
C ASP A 93 -10.91 7.23 7.66
N PRO A 94 -12.13 6.71 7.52
CA PRO A 94 -13.10 7.31 6.63
C PRO A 94 -13.68 8.58 7.22
N ALA A 95 -13.79 9.60 6.40
CA ALA A 95 -14.44 10.83 6.80
C ALA A 95 -15.95 10.68 6.60
N GLN A 96 -16.67 11.67 7.04
CA GLN A 96 -18.11 11.64 6.88
C GLN A 96 -18.47 11.83 5.42
N MET A 97 -19.45 11.10 4.95
CA MET A 97 -19.89 11.20 3.57
C MET A 97 -20.61 12.51 3.33
N ALA A 98 -20.37 13.10 2.20
CA ALA A 98 -21.02 14.32 1.78
C ALA A 98 -21.76 14.08 0.48
N CYS A 99 -23.02 14.49 0.42
CA CYS A 99 -23.81 14.35 -0.78
C CYS A 99 -24.32 15.73 -1.23
N LYS A 100 -24.39 15.91 -2.53
CA LYS A 100 -24.89 17.19 -3.08
C LYS A 100 -26.37 17.14 -3.31
#